data_f88681796ad3742cc06afa10ee2c0638
#
_entry.id   f88681796ad3742cc06afa10ee2c0638
#
_cell.length_a   1.000
_cell.length_b   1.000
_cell.length_c   1.000
_cell.angle_alpha   90.00
_cell.angle_beta   90.00
_cell.angle_gamma   90.00
#
_symmetry.space_group_name_H-M   'P 1'
#
loop_
_entity.id
_entity.type
_entity.pdbx_description
1 polymer ?
#
loop_
_entity_poly.entity_id
_entity_poly.type
_entity_poly.pdbx_seq_one_letter_code
_entity_poly.pdbx_strand_id
1 'polypeptide(L)'
;MKKKMNHDNLIDSDKSENITKSGKKRSMSQEIRWDKLDNTANLFPVIAGESMSNVYRISVTLTELVDHELLQEALDIVLPKFDGFNLRLQKGIFWYYFEENGNPAPKVKEENTYPCRFIVQNKNKHYLFRVTYFKYRINLEVFHVLTDGMGGINFLKELTYQYLRLCHPEIREKVGDDLNCGTSLNREDSFIKNYRKSSSKPYQTQKAYLVKGEKLLPGEFGVMHGYMKIPALKEVCHKYGVSINEYLVGVFVYSVYQECLK
;
A
#
# COMPACT_ATOMS: atom_id res chain seq x y z
N MET A 1 1.61 -26.32 67.17
CA MET A 1 0.42 -26.80 68.00
C MET A 1 -0.76 -26.97 67.01
N LYS A 2 -1.14 -28.23 66.83
CA LYS A 2 -2.49 -28.83 66.92
C LYS A 2 -3.56 -28.15 66.06
N LYS A 3 -4.38 -28.82 65.26
CA LYS A 3 -4.78 -30.22 64.94
C LYS A 3 -5.82 -30.04 63.80
N LYS A 4 -5.81 -30.76 62.67
CA LYS A 4 -6.56 -31.97 62.30
C LYS A 4 -8.04 -31.97 62.77
N MET A 5 -8.98 -32.14 61.82
CA MET A 5 -9.66 -33.41 61.38
C MET A 5 -10.89 -33.03 60.52
N ASN A 6 -10.99 -33.56 59.34
CA ASN A 6 -11.76 -34.69 58.79
C ASN A 6 -13.17 -34.93 59.37
N HIS A 7 -14.15 -35.04 58.49
CA HIS A 7 -14.98 -36.25 58.13
C HIS A 7 -16.17 -35.80 57.28
N ASP A 8 -16.25 -36.24 56.09
CA ASP A 8 -16.89 -37.45 55.54
C ASP A 8 -18.44 -37.50 55.55
N ASN A 9 -18.93 -37.72 54.32
CA ASN A 9 -20.04 -38.58 53.86
C ASN A 9 -21.50 -38.22 54.17
N LEU A 10 -22.36 -38.19 53.18
CA LEU A 10 -23.19 -39.25 52.56
C LEU A 10 -24.33 -38.63 51.75
N ILE A 11 -24.38 -39.00 50.49
CA ILE A 11 -25.45 -39.62 49.71
C ILE A 11 -26.91 -39.21 50.05
N ASP A 12 -27.68 -38.67 49.08
CA ASP A 12 -28.75 -39.39 48.40
C ASP A 12 -29.46 -38.60 47.30
N SER A 13 -29.59 -39.22 46.25
CA SER A 13 -30.49 -39.40 45.13
C SER A 13 -31.69 -38.46 44.88
N ASP A 14 -31.82 -38.28 43.55
CA ASP A 14 -33.05 -38.29 42.74
C ASP A 14 -33.87 -37.00 42.59
N LYS A 15 -33.89 -36.46 41.41
CA LYS A 15 -34.97 -36.51 40.39
C LYS A 15 -34.78 -35.45 39.29
N SER A 16 -34.75 -35.99 38.12
CA SER A 16 -34.99 -35.40 36.81
C SER A 16 -35.96 -34.21 36.76
N GLU A 17 -35.56 -33.15 36.06
CA GLU A 17 -36.45 -32.45 35.13
C GLU A 17 -35.66 -31.79 33.99
N ASN A 18 -35.99 -32.24 32.78
CA ASN A 18 -35.55 -31.71 31.50
C ASN A 18 -36.03 -30.28 31.31
N ILE A 19 -35.11 -29.33 31.21
CA ILE A 19 -35.39 -28.06 30.56
C ILE A 19 -34.33 -27.84 29.46
N THR A 20 -34.75 -28.11 28.23
CA THR A 20 -34.08 -27.74 26.98
C THR A 20 -33.92 -26.24 26.93
N LYS A 21 -32.73 -25.72 27.28
CA LYS A 21 -32.33 -24.38 26.93
C LYS A 21 -31.57 -24.42 25.61
N SER A 22 -32.23 -23.95 24.56
CA SER A 22 -31.68 -23.63 23.25
C SER A 22 -30.39 -22.83 23.43
N GLY A 23 -29.26 -23.49 23.21
CA GLY A 23 -27.95 -22.85 23.17
C GLY A 23 -27.86 -22.02 21.89
N LYS A 24 -28.10 -20.74 21.95
CA LYS A 24 -27.65 -19.78 20.96
C LYS A 24 -26.14 -19.91 20.89
N LYS A 25 -25.60 -20.57 19.84
CA LYS A 25 -24.19 -20.50 19.46
C LYS A 25 -23.86 -19.02 19.29
N ARG A 26 -23.16 -18.43 20.24
CA ARG A 26 -22.46 -17.18 20.04
C ARG A 26 -21.44 -17.45 18.93
N SER A 27 -21.68 -16.87 17.75
CA SER A 27 -20.65 -16.76 16.74
C SER A 27 -19.47 -16.08 17.41
N MET A 28 -18.31 -16.73 17.41
CA MET A 28 -17.05 -16.06 17.73
C MET A 28 -16.95 -14.89 16.74
N SER A 29 -17.16 -13.68 17.23
CA SER A 29 -16.80 -12.48 16.49
C SER A 29 -15.30 -12.56 16.28
N GLN A 30 -14.87 -12.76 15.03
CA GLN A 30 -13.48 -12.56 14.67
C GLN A 30 -13.09 -11.17 15.19
N GLU A 31 -12.09 -11.08 16.04
CA GLU A 31 -11.54 -9.80 16.47
C GLU A 31 -11.01 -9.10 15.21
N ILE A 32 -11.68 -8.05 14.79
CA ILE A 32 -11.28 -7.25 13.65
C ILE A 32 -9.97 -6.56 14.05
N ARG A 33 -8.90 -6.91 13.36
CA ARG A 33 -7.59 -6.30 13.58
C ARG A 33 -7.59 -4.87 13.04
N TRP A 34 -7.22 -3.92 13.87
CA TRP A 34 -7.08 -2.52 13.49
C TRP A 34 -5.68 -2.01 13.82
N ASP A 35 -5.19 -1.06 13.03
CA ASP A 35 -3.88 -0.44 13.19
C ASP A 35 -3.99 1.09 13.09
N LYS A 36 -3.14 1.79 13.81
CA LYS A 36 -3.02 3.24 13.70
C LYS A 36 -2.27 3.61 12.42
N LEU A 37 -2.62 4.76 11.85
CA LEU A 37 -1.81 5.38 10.83
C LEU A 37 -0.54 5.95 11.47
N ASP A 38 0.58 5.90 10.75
CA ASP A 38 1.76 6.66 11.12
C ASP A 38 1.54 8.17 10.97
N ASN A 39 2.48 8.98 11.45
CA ASN A 39 2.35 10.43 11.41
C ASN A 39 2.21 11.00 10.00
N THR A 40 2.89 10.44 9.02
CA THR A 40 2.84 10.87 7.62
C THR A 40 1.53 10.42 6.98
N ALA A 41 1.12 9.18 7.23
CA ALA A 41 -0.11 8.61 6.70
C ALA A 41 -1.35 9.38 7.16
N ASN A 42 -1.35 9.97 8.37
CA ASN A 42 -2.45 10.79 8.86
C ASN A 42 -2.75 12.04 8.02
N LEU A 43 -1.77 12.57 7.28
CA LEU A 43 -1.94 13.74 6.44
C LEU A 43 -2.78 13.43 5.19
N PHE A 44 -2.53 12.30 4.55
CA PHE A 44 -3.11 11.96 3.25
C PHE A 44 -4.65 11.93 3.22
N PRO A 45 -5.35 11.31 4.18
CA PRO A 45 -6.82 11.30 4.17
C PRO A 45 -7.46 12.67 4.32
N VAL A 46 -6.74 13.61 4.95
CA VAL A 46 -7.24 14.97 5.19
C VAL A 46 -7.18 15.83 3.92
N ILE A 47 -6.11 15.66 3.12
CA ILE A 47 -5.86 16.49 1.93
C ILE A 47 -6.29 15.83 0.62
N ALA A 48 -6.60 14.52 0.64
CA ALA A 48 -6.93 13.78 -0.57
C ALA A 48 -8.33 14.12 -1.10
N GLY A 49 -8.42 14.27 -2.41
CA GLY A 49 -9.65 14.54 -3.14
C GLY A 49 -9.42 14.43 -4.65
N GLU A 50 -10.41 14.79 -5.45
CA GLU A 50 -10.31 14.72 -6.91
C GLU A 50 -9.24 15.65 -7.49
N SER A 51 -9.01 16.81 -6.86
CA SER A 51 -7.97 17.76 -7.29
C SER A 51 -6.56 17.39 -6.81
N MET A 52 -6.45 16.60 -5.75
CA MET A 52 -5.19 16.12 -5.18
C MET A 52 -5.37 14.70 -4.67
N SER A 53 -5.25 13.74 -5.55
CA SER A 53 -5.61 12.35 -5.23
C SER A 53 -4.68 11.68 -4.23
N ASN A 54 -3.42 12.12 -4.15
CA ASN A 54 -2.33 11.43 -3.41
C ASN A 54 -2.22 9.94 -3.80
N VAL A 55 -2.57 9.63 -5.04
CA VAL A 55 -2.41 8.30 -5.65
C VAL A 55 -1.18 8.33 -6.53
N TYR A 56 -0.30 7.37 -6.35
CA TYR A 56 0.83 7.16 -7.25
C TYR A 56 0.65 5.90 -8.07
N ARG A 57 1.35 5.82 -9.21
CA ARG A 57 1.32 4.68 -10.12
C ARG A 57 2.70 4.08 -10.29
N ILE A 58 2.74 2.76 -10.30
CA ILE A 58 3.87 1.96 -10.73
C ILE A 58 3.36 1.02 -11.82
N SER A 59 4.16 0.82 -12.87
CA SER A 59 3.75 -0.01 -13.99
C SER A 59 4.87 -0.94 -14.41
N VAL A 60 4.48 -2.11 -14.93
CA VAL A 60 5.37 -3.03 -15.62
C VAL A 60 4.86 -3.26 -17.03
N THR A 61 5.77 -3.27 -18.01
CA THR A 61 5.44 -3.58 -19.41
C THR A 61 5.98 -4.95 -19.74
N LEU A 62 5.13 -5.80 -20.27
CA LEU A 62 5.42 -7.16 -20.68
C LEU A 62 5.66 -7.22 -22.20
N THR A 63 6.13 -8.37 -22.67
CA THR A 63 6.30 -8.66 -24.11
C THR A 63 5.03 -9.20 -24.76
N GLU A 64 4.08 -9.69 -23.97
CA GLU A 64 2.82 -10.28 -24.39
C GLU A 64 1.63 -9.44 -23.91
N LEU A 65 0.49 -9.61 -24.58
CA LEU A 65 -0.77 -8.98 -24.14
C LEU A 65 -1.18 -9.50 -22.78
N VAL A 66 -1.64 -8.60 -21.95
CA VAL A 66 -2.10 -8.96 -20.59
C VAL A 66 -3.43 -9.70 -20.69
N ASP A 67 -3.47 -10.91 -20.15
CA ASP A 67 -4.69 -11.66 -19.88
C ASP A 67 -5.28 -11.19 -18.54
N HIS A 68 -6.46 -10.61 -18.59
CA HIS A 68 -7.08 -10.00 -17.42
C HIS A 68 -7.65 -11.02 -16.43
N GLU A 69 -8.01 -12.22 -16.88
CA GLU A 69 -8.50 -13.29 -16.01
C GLU A 69 -7.35 -13.88 -15.19
N LEU A 70 -6.23 -14.17 -15.84
CA LEU A 70 -5.01 -14.62 -15.16
C LEU A 70 -4.43 -13.52 -14.24
N LEU A 71 -4.57 -12.25 -14.62
CA LEU A 71 -4.14 -11.16 -13.76
C LEU A 71 -5.02 -11.02 -12.51
N GLN A 72 -6.33 -11.27 -12.64
CA GLN A 72 -7.22 -11.33 -11.48
C GLN A 72 -6.87 -12.51 -10.57
N GLU A 73 -6.64 -13.68 -11.14
CA GLU A 73 -6.22 -14.87 -10.38
C GLU A 73 -4.91 -14.62 -9.63
N ALA A 74 -3.92 -14.01 -10.28
CA ALA A 74 -2.67 -13.61 -9.65
C ALA A 74 -2.90 -12.65 -8.49
N LEU A 75 -3.79 -11.68 -8.63
CA LEU A 75 -4.14 -10.73 -7.57
C LEU A 75 -4.80 -11.44 -6.38
N ASP A 76 -5.69 -12.39 -6.64
CA ASP A 76 -6.36 -13.17 -5.59
C ASP A 76 -5.37 -14.06 -4.81
N ILE A 77 -4.31 -14.54 -5.47
CA ILE A 77 -3.21 -15.30 -4.84
C ILE A 77 -2.29 -14.39 -4.00
N VAL A 78 -1.98 -13.21 -4.49
CA VAL A 78 -0.98 -12.32 -3.90
C VAL A 78 -1.53 -11.53 -2.72
N LEU A 79 -2.75 -11.02 -2.83
CA LEU A 79 -3.31 -10.11 -1.83
C LEU A 79 -3.30 -10.67 -0.40
N PRO A 80 -3.64 -11.95 -0.15
CA PRO A 80 -3.58 -12.53 1.19
C PRO A 80 -2.17 -12.59 1.79
N LYS A 81 -1.12 -12.55 0.95
CA LYS A 81 0.29 -12.58 1.39
C LYS A 81 0.82 -11.21 1.81
N PHE A 82 0.08 -10.14 1.48
CA PHE A 82 0.45 -8.74 1.75
C PHE A 82 -0.55 -8.10 2.71
N ASP A 83 -0.43 -8.40 3.98
CA ASP A 83 -1.32 -7.89 5.04
C ASP A 83 -1.50 -6.36 4.96
N GLY A 84 -0.44 -5.62 4.61
CA GLY A 84 -0.48 -4.17 4.45
C GLY A 84 -1.36 -3.68 3.31
N PHE A 85 -1.65 -4.52 2.30
CA PHE A 85 -2.55 -4.20 1.20
C PHE A 85 -3.99 -4.63 1.47
N ASN A 86 -4.21 -5.57 2.39
CA ASN A 86 -5.54 -6.04 2.78
C ASN A 86 -6.17 -5.17 3.86
N LEU A 87 -6.08 -3.86 3.69
CA LEU A 87 -6.57 -2.88 4.65
C LEU A 87 -7.61 -1.95 4.02
N ARG A 88 -8.54 -1.49 4.84
CA ARG A 88 -9.46 -0.38 4.53
C ARG A 88 -9.23 0.77 5.50
N LEU A 89 -9.47 1.98 5.03
CA LEU A 89 -9.36 3.18 5.84
C LEU A 89 -10.70 3.49 6.48
N GLN A 90 -10.70 3.67 7.78
CA GLN A 90 -11.86 4.06 8.56
C GLN A 90 -11.65 5.42 9.20
N LYS A 91 -12.76 6.12 9.38
CA LYS A 91 -12.76 7.43 10.05
C LYS A 91 -13.39 7.29 11.43
N GLY A 92 -12.58 7.48 12.46
CA GLY A 92 -13.04 7.62 13.84
C GLY A 92 -13.58 9.03 14.12
N ILE A 93 -13.86 9.33 15.37
CA ILE A 93 -14.36 10.66 15.80
C ILE A 93 -13.28 11.73 15.58
N PHE A 94 -12.02 11.43 15.89
CA PHE A 94 -10.91 12.39 15.85
C PHE A 94 -9.77 12.00 14.90
N TRP A 95 -9.68 10.73 14.48
CA TRP A 95 -8.57 10.23 13.66
C TRP A 95 -9.02 9.17 12.67
N TYR A 96 -8.18 8.92 11.67
CA TYR A 96 -8.30 7.79 10.76
C TYR A 96 -7.53 6.59 11.32
N TYR A 97 -7.97 5.38 10.97
CA TYR A 97 -7.31 4.14 11.33
C TYR A 97 -7.49 3.09 10.22
N PHE A 98 -6.59 2.13 10.19
CA PHE A 98 -6.71 0.98 9.32
C PHE A 98 -7.49 -0.13 10.00
N GLU A 99 -8.26 -0.83 9.21
CA GLU A 99 -8.99 -2.02 9.61
C GLU A 99 -8.79 -3.08 8.53
N GLU A 100 -8.68 -4.34 8.93
CA GLU A 100 -8.58 -5.44 7.97
C GLU A 100 -9.80 -5.46 7.04
N ASN A 101 -9.54 -5.62 5.74
CA ASN A 101 -10.59 -5.60 4.72
C ASN A 101 -10.98 -7.04 4.37
N GLY A 102 -12.11 -7.52 4.90
CA GLY A 102 -12.63 -8.86 4.62
C GLY A 102 -13.30 -9.03 3.25
N ASN A 103 -13.24 -8.02 2.36
CA ASN A 103 -13.81 -8.14 1.02
C ASN A 103 -12.90 -8.95 0.10
N PRO A 104 -13.45 -9.63 -0.93
CA PRO A 104 -12.64 -10.19 -2.00
C PRO A 104 -11.80 -9.13 -2.70
N ALA A 105 -10.66 -9.50 -3.31
CA ALA A 105 -9.79 -8.58 -4.02
C ALA A 105 -10.55 -7.65 -4.99
N PRO A 106 -10.07 -6.43 -5.21
CA PRO A 106 -10.69 -5.51 -6.16
C PRO A 106 -10.60 -6.09 -7.58
N LYS A 107 -11.60 -5.81 -8.41
CA LYS A 107 -11.58 -6.29 -9.79
C LYS A 107 -10.52 -5.58 -10.60
N VAL A 108 -9.70 -6.36 -11.29
CA VAL A 108 -8.81 -5.88 -12.36
C VAL A 108 -9.66 -5.31 -13.49
N LYS A 109 -9.28 -4.15 -14.02
CA LYS A 109 -10.01 -3.45 -15.07
C LYS A 109 -9.08 -2.98 -16.17
N GLU A 110 -9.61 -2.92 -17.39
CA GLU A 110 -8.92 -2.21 -18.45
C GLU A 110 -8.83 -0.71 -18.14
N GLU A 111 -7.69 -0.12 -18.43
CA GLU A 111 -7.47 1.31 -18.23
C GLU A 111 -8.29 2.11 -19.26
N ASN A 112 -9.21 2.92 -18.77
CA ASN A 112 -10.08 3.75 -19.60
C ASN A 112 -10.11 5.22 -19.16
N THR A 113 -9.25 5.60 -18.24
CA THR A 113 -9.17 6.97 -17.70
C THR A 113 -7.71 7.39 -17.51
N TYR A 114 -7.49 8.67 -17.21
CA TYR A 114 -6.16 9.17 -16.87
C TYR A 114 -5.59 8.51 -15.57
N PRO A 115 -4.26 8.40 -15.46
CA PRO A 115 -3.60 7.76 -14.33
C PRO A 115 -3.74 8.59 -13.04
N CYS A 116 -3.50 7.91 -11.89
CA CYS A 116 -3.46 8.52 -10.57
C CYS A 116 -4.75 9.22 -10.14
N ARG A 117 -5.90 8.85 -10.70
CA ARG A 117 -7.20 9.39 -10.30
C ARG A 117 -7.54 8.97 -8.87
N PHE A 118 -8.25 9.82 -8.15
CA PHE A 118 -8.74 9.53 -6.81
C PHE A 118 -9.45 8.17 -6.71
N ILE A 119 -9.14 7.38 -5.68
CA ILE A 119 -9.72 6.06 -5.45
C ILE A 119 -10.95 6.22 -4.58
N VAL A 120 -12.14 6.09 -5.18
CA VAL A 120 -13.40 6.10 -4.45
C VAL A 120 -13.58 4.73 -3.78
N GLN A 121 -13.33 4.66 -2.47
CA GLN A 121 -13.26 3.41 -1.72
C GLN A 121 -14.53 2.56 -1.85
N ASN A 122 -15.72 3.17 -1.74
CA ASN A 122 -17.01 2.46 -1.86
C ASN A 122 -17.19 1.76 -3.22
N LYS A 123 -16.57 2.29 -4.28
CA LYS A 123 -16.63 1.71 -5.63
C LYS A 123 -15.52 0.68 -5.89
N ASN A 124 -14.62 0.51 -4.93
CA ASN A 124 -13.44 -0.35 -5.02
C ASN A 124 -13.35 -1.37 -3.86
N LYS A 125 -14.49 -1.85 -3.37
CA LYS A 125 -14.57 -2.78 -2.23
C LYS A 125 -13.77 -2.33 -1.01
N HIS A 126 -13.66 -1.02 -0.80
CA HIS A 126 -12.90 -0.33 0.24
C HIS A 126 -11.37 -0.49 0.18
N TYR A 127 -10.81 -1.08 -0.88
CA TYR A 127 -9.38 -1.13 -1.09
C TYR A 127 -8.80 0.24 -1.44
N LEU A 128 -7.58 0.48 -0.96
CA LEU A 128 -6.83 1.74 -1.12
C LEU A 128 -5.86 1.69 -2.30
N PHE A 129 -5.97 0.66 -3.12
CA PHE A 129 -5.22 0.48 -4.36
C PHE A 129 -6.13 -0.06 -5.45
N ARG A 130 -5.70 0.01 -6.69
CA ARG A 130 -6.34 -0.66 -7.82
C ARG A 130 -5.30 -1.20 -8.79
N VAL A 131 -5.66 -2.29 -9.47
CA VAL A 131 -4.88 -2.88 -10.55
C VAL A 131 -5.65 -2.66 -11.84
N THR A 132 -4.96 -2.08 -12.83
CA THR A 132 -5.49 -1.90 -14.19
C THR A 132 -4.50 -2.45 -15.19
N TYR A 133 -4.96 -2.73 -16.40
CA TYR A 133 -4.10 -3.15 -17.49
C TYR A 133 -4.42 -2.36 -18.76
N PHE A 134 -3.45 -2.24 -19.65
CA PHE A 134 -3.62 -1.72 -21.00
C PHE A 134 -2.64 -2.40 -21.94
N LYS A 135 -3.16 -3.19 -22.88
CA LYS A 135 -2.35 -4.00 -23.81
C LYS A 135 -1.29 -4.83 -23.09
N TYR A 136 -0.04 -4.43 -23.14
CA TYR A 136 1.13 -5.11 -22.59
C TYR A 136 1.49 -4.65 -21.17
N ARG A 137 0.75 -3.72 -20.59
CA ARG A 137 1.12 -3.05 -19.36
C ARG A 137 0.16 -3.36 -18.22
N ILE A 138 0.72 -3.75 -17.09
CA ILE A 138 0.03 -3.86 -15.79
C ILE A 138 0.35 -2.61 -15.00
N ASN A 139 -0.68 -1.96 -14.47
CA ASN A 139 -0.56 -0.77 -13.63
C ASN A 139 -1.06 -1.07 -12.23
N LEU A 140 -0.28 -0.70 -11.24
CA LEU A 140 -0.68 -0.63 -9.84
C LEU A 140 -0.79 0.85 -9.45
N GLU A 141 -1.93 1.25 -8.96
CA GLU A 141 -2.16 2.57 -8.40
C GLU A 141 -2.52 2.44 -6.93
N VAL A 142 -1.81 3.21 -6.10
CA VAL A 142 -1.91 3.11 -4.64
C VAL A 142 -2.18 4.48 -4.04
N PHE A 143 -3.17 4.58 -3.18
CA PHE A 143 -3.35 5.74 -2.32
C PHE A 143 -2.23 5.77 -1.29
N HIS A 144 -1.48 6.86 -1.27
CA HIS A 144 -0.20 6.95 -0.54
C HIS A 144 -0.32 6.74 0.98
N VAL A 145 -1.54 6.78 1.52
CA VAL A 145 -1.82 6.43 2.92
C VAL A 145 -1.44 4.98 3.22
N LEU A 146 -1.55 4.08 2.22
CA LEU A 146 -1.37 2.65 2.40
C LEU A 146 0.11 2.25 2.53
N THR A 147 0.93 2.78 1.65
CA THR A 147 2.38 2.49 1.60
C THR A 147 3.12 3.50 0.73
N ASP A 148 4.44 3.49 0.86
CA ASP A 148 5.36 4.24 0.00
C ASP A 148 5.62 3.54 -1.34
N GLY A 149 6.48 4.16 -2.17
CA GLY A 149 6.84 3.60 -3.46
C GLY A 149 7.51 2.22 -3.39
N MET A 150 8.28 1.94 -2.35
CA MET A 150 8.97 0.65 -2.19
C MET A 150 8.00 -0.48 -1.86
N GLY A 151 7.03 -0.24 -0.97
CA GLY A 151 5.96 -1.18 -0.69
C GLY A 151 5.13 -1.49 -1.93
N GLY A 152 4.80 -0.47 -2.73
CA GLY A 152 4.11 -0.64 -4.01
C GLY A 152 4.93 -1.45 -5.03
N ILE A 153 6.25 -1.19 -5.15
CA ILE A 153 7.15 -1.96 -6.03
C ILE A 153 7.18 -3.43 -5.64
N ASN A 154 7.28 -3.73 -4.36
CA ASN A 154 7.35 -5.11 -3.89
C ASN A 154 6.03 -5.86 -4.17
N PHE A 155 4.90 -5.21 -3.94
CA PHE A 155 3.59 -5.77 -4.29
C PHE A 155 3.47 -6.03 -5.81
N LEU A 156 3.84 -5.05 -6.65
CA LEU A 156 3.76 -5.20 -8.11
C LEU A 156 4.71 -6.28 -8.63
N LYS A 157 5.91 -6.43 -8.05
CA LYS A 157 6.84 -7.50 -8.40
C LYS A 157 6.24 -8.87 -8.12
N GLU A 158 5.67 -9.09 -6.94
CA GLU A 158 5.05 -10.36 -6.60
C GLU A 158 3.81 -10.62 -7.48
N LEU A 159 2.98 -9.60 -7.71
CA LEU A 159 1.83 -9.70 -8.61
C LEU A 159 2.24 -10.12 -10.02
N THR A 160 3.27 -9.46 -10.57
CA THR A 160 3.80 -9.78 -11.89
C THR A 160 4.38 -11.19 -11.94
N TYR A 161 5.08 -11.59 -10.90
CA TYR A 161 5.66 -12.93 -10.79
C TYR A 161 4.59 -14.02 -10.79
N GLN A 162 3.56 -13.88 -9.96
CA GLN A 162 2.45 -14.85 -9.93
C GLN A 162 1.68 -14.86 -11.26
N TYR A 163 1.46 -13.68 -11.87
CA TYR A 163 0.86 -13.57 -13.19
C TYR A 163 1.66 -14.35 -14.25
N LEU A 164 2.97 -14.14 -14.32
CA LEU A 164 3.83 -14.86 -15.28
C LEU A 164 3.85 -16.37 -15.02
N ARG A 165 3.80 -16.81 -13.77
CA ARG A 165 3.66 -18.24 -13.43
C ARG A 165 2.34 -18.86 -13.89
N LEU A 166 1.27 -18.07 -13.93
CA LEU A 166 -0.02 -18.51 -14.46
C LEU A 166 0.01 -18.57 -16.00
N CYS A 167 0.61 -17.57 -16.65
CA CYS A 167 0.75 -17.54 -18.11
C CYS A 167 1.70 -18.63 -18.65
N HIS A 168 2.74 -18.97 -17.88
CA HIS A 168 3.83 -19.86 -18.29
C HIS A 168 4.00 -21.01 -17.30
N PRO A 169 3.18 -22.06 -17.40
CA PRO A 169 3.24 -23.21 -16.48
C PRO A 169 4.61 -23.89 -16.41
N GLU A 170 5.39 -23.86 -17.48
CA GLU A 170 6.75 -24.38 -17.55
C GLU A 170 7.75 -23.65 -16.63
N ILE A 171 7.42 -22.46 -16.19
CA ILE A 171 8.22 -21.71 -15.23
C ILE A 171 8.00 -22.25 -13.82
N ARG A 172 6.81 -22.73 -13.51
CA ARG A 172 6.45 -23.21 -12.16
C ARG A 172 7.37 -24.30 -11.63
N GLU A 173 7.86 -25.16 -12.50
CA GLU A 173 8.75 -26.27 -12.13
C GLU A 173 10.18 -25.79 -11.82
N LYS A 174 10.56 -24.62 -12.31
CA LYS A 174 11.94 -24.10 -12.24
C LYS A 174 12.14 -23.02 -11.17
N VAL A 175 11.07 -22.46 -10.67
CA VAL A 175 11.11 -21.31 -9.74
C VAL A 175 10.24 -21.56 -8.51
N GLY A 176 10.59 -20.94 -7.40
CA GLY A 176 9.84 -21.04 -6.15
C GLY A 176 8.42 -20.45 -6.23
N ASP A 177 7.63 -20.71 -5.20
CA ASP A 177 6.24 -20.25 -5.14
C ASP A 177 6.08 -18.75 -4.92
N ASP A 178 7.10 -18.10 -4.37
CA ASP A 178 7.13 -16.67 -4.08
C ASP A 178 8.47 -16.07 -4.47
N LEU A 179 8.46 -14.78 -4.86
CA LEU A 179 9.67 -14.04 -5.18
C LEU A 179 10.56 -13.74 -3.96
N ASN A 180 10.08 -13.99 -2.75
CA ASN A 180 10.75 -13.66 -1.50
C ASN A 180 11.34 -12.23 -1.52
N CYS A 181 10.49 -11.25 -1.80
CA CYS A 181 10.87 -9.85 -2.00
C CYS A 181 11.46 -9.17 -0.76
N GLY A 182 11.84 -9.94 0.28
CA GLY A 182 12.43 -9.38 1.50
C GLY A 182 11.55 -8.32 2.16
N THR A 183 10.24 -8.40 1.93
CA THR A 183 9.30 -7.48 2.50
C THR A 183 9.35 -7.65 4.01
N SER A 184 10.03 -6.75 4.69
CA SER A 184 9.79 -6.61 6.10
C SER A 184 8.33 -6.17 6.23
N LEU A 185 7.49 -7.05 6.72
CA LEU A 185 6.13 -6.76 7.16
C LEU A 185 6.18 -5.86 8.40
N ASN A 186 7.19 -4.99 8.47
CA ASN A 186 7.41 -4.12 9.59
C ASN A 186 6.38 -2.99 9.55
N ARG A 187 5.31 -3.18 10.30
CA ARG A 187 4.26 -2.18 10.55
C ARG A 187 4.65 -1.17 11.64
N GLU A 188 5.89 -1.23 12.14
CA GLU A 188 6.35 -0.28 13.15
C GLU A 188 6.41 1.14 12.59
N ASP A 189 5.85 2.07 13.33
CA ASP A 189 6.04 3.50 13.09
C ASP A 189 7.51 3.87 13.34
N SER A 190 8.27 3.99 12.25
CA SER A 190 9.70 4.34 12.30
C SER A 190 9.95 5.73 12.91
N PHE A 191 8.99 6.64 12.85
CA PHE A 191 9.11 7.95 13.48
C PHE A 191 9.09 7.83 15.00
N ILE A 192 8.15 7.05 15.54
CA ILE A 192 8.10 6.80 17.00
C ILE A 192 9.32 6.02 17.46
N LYS A 193 9.71 4.97 16.73
CA LYS A 193 10.87 4.13 17.08
C LYS A 193 12.18 4.91 17.10
N ASN A 194 12.36 5.83 16.18
CA ASN A 194 13.60 6.60 16.04
C ASN A 194 13.49 8.00 16.66
N TYR A 195 12.38 8.32 17.31
CA TYR A 195 12.19 9.63 17.92
C TYR A 195 13.24 9.87 19.02
N ARG A 196 13.98 10.95 18.86
CA ARG A 196 14.89 11.48 19.89
C ARG A 196 14.47 12.90 20.21
N LYS A 197 14.21 13.18 21.49
CA LYS A 197 13.93 14.55 21.92
C LYS A 197 15.14 15.43 21.60
N SER A 198 14.98 16.34 20.66
CA SER A 198 16.03 17.30 20.28
C SER A 198 15.78 18.63 20.99
N SER A 199 16.85 19.23 21.48
CA SER A 199 16.86 20.60 21.98
C SER A 199 17.12 21.62 20.88
N SER A 200 17.20 21.18 19.61
CA SER A 200 17.43 22.08 18.47
C SER A 200 16.26 23.05 18.30
N LYS A 201 16.58 24.29 17.93
CA LYS A 201 15.58 25.30 17.57
C LYS A 201 14.72 24.78 16.41
N PRO A 202 13.41 25.10 16.37
CA PRO A 202 12.56 24.74 15.25
C PRO A 202 13.20 25.20 13.93
N TYR A 203 13.28 24.32 12.96
CA TYR A 203 13.76 24.69 11.62
C TYR A 203 12.76 25.66 10.99
N GLN A 204 13.20 26.87 10.67
CA GLN A 204 12.39 27.84 9.94
C GLN A 204 12.55 27.55 8.44
N THR A 205 11.53 27.02 7.84
CA THR A 205 11.46 26.83 6.39
C THR A 205 11.22 28.18 5.71
N GLN A 206 12.07 28.51 4.74
CA GLN A 206 11.77 29.60 3.81
C GLN A 206 10.61 29.21 2.89
N LYS A 207 9.85 30.21 2.42
CA LYS A 207 8.79 29.96 1.44
C LYS A 207 9.41 29.39 0.16
N ALA A 208 8.87 28.26 -0.32
CA ALA A 208 9.28 27.69 -1.59
C ALA A 208 8.88 28.62 -2.75
N TYR A 209 9.72 28.64 -3.78
CA TYR A 209 9.38 29.32 -5.03
C TYR A 209 8.23 28.56 -5.71
N LEU A 210 7.19 29.29 -6.07
CA LEU A 210 6.06 28.73 -6.82
C LEU A 210 6.28 28.98 -8.31
N VAL A 211 6.51 27.91 -9.07
CA VAL A 211 6.61 27.99 -10.53
C VAL A 211 5.28 28.48 -11.09
N LYS A 212 5.34 29.56 -11.87
CA LYS A 212 4.17 30.12 -12.55
C LYS A 212 4.03 29.48 -13.93
N GLY A 213 2.80 29.31 -14.39
CA GLY A 213 2.50 28.75 -15.70
C GLY A 213 1.00 28.59 -15.90
N GLU A 214 0.61 28.20 -17.10
CA GLU A 214 -0.78 27.85 -17.39
C GLU A 214 -1.14 26.54 -16.69
N LYS A 215 -2.28 26.54 -16.04
CA LYS A 215 -2.80 25.34 -15.38
C LYS A 215 -3.62 24.52 -16.38
N LEU A 216 -3.45 23.22 -16.35
CA LEU A 216 -4.36 22.31 -17.04
C LEU A 216 -5.78 22.46 -16.47
N LEU A 217 -6.79 22.20 -17.29
CA LEU A 217 -8.18 22.20 -16.85
C LEU A 217 -8.44 21.07 -15.84
N PRO A 218 -9.45 21.21 -14.98
CA PRO A 218 -9.83 20.14 -14.06
C PRO A 218 -10.11 18.85 -14.83
N GLY A 219 -9.44 17.76 -14.45
CA GLY A 219 -9.53 16.45 -15.12
C GLY A 219 -8.53 16.22 -16.26
N GLU A 220 -7.76 17.24 -16.66
CA GLU A 220 -6.64 17.05 -17.57
C GLU A 220 -5.40 16.56 -16.83
N PHE A 221 -4.63 15.72 -17.50
CA PHE A 221 -3.40 15.15 -16.96
C PHE A 221 -2.34 15.03 -18.06
N GLY A 222 -1.18 15.61 -17.82
CA GLY A 222 -0.04 15.55 -18.73
C GLY A 222 1.06 14.64 -18.18
N VAL A 223 1.62 13.79 -19.05
CA VAL A 223 2.81 12.97 -18.72
C VAL A 223 3.86 13.19 -19.79
N MET A 224 5.07 13.50 -19.33
CA MET A 224 6.25 13.60 -20.19
C MET A 224 7.24 12.48 -19.86
N HIS A 225 7.67 11.73 -20.86
CA HIS A 225 8.68 10.69 -20.70
C HIS A 225 10.01 11.13 -21.33
N GLY A 226 11.08 11.01 -20.54
CA GLY A 226 12.44 11.21 -21.02
C GLY A 226 13.26 9.93 -20.89
N TYR A 227 14.06 9.63 -21.89
CA TYR A 227 14.93 8.43 -21.92
C TYR A 227 16.39 8.84 -22.01
N MET A 228 17.20 8.30 -21.13
CA MET A 228 18.65 8.57 -21.09
C MET A 228 19.43 7.25 -21.02
N LYS A 229 20.56 7.21 -21.72
CA LYS A 229 21.50 6.07 -21.63
C LYS A 229 22.22 6.13 -20.28
N ILE A 230 22.06 5.12 -19.44
CA ILE A 230 22.67 5.05 -18.10
C ILE A 230 24.20 5.19 -18.14
N PRO A 231 24.96 4.53 -19.05
CA PRO A 231 26.41 4.72 -19.12
C PRO A 231 26.82 6.18 -19.33
N ALA A 232 26.19 6.88 -20.27
CA ALA A 232 26.50 8.29 -20.56
C ALA A 232 26.15 9.19 -19.35
N LEU A 233 25.03 8.93 -18.67
CA LEU A 233 24.65 9.67 -17.47
C LEU A 233 25.66 9.45 -16.34
N LYS A 234 26.12 8.21 -16.13
CA LYS A 234 27.15 7.89 -15.14
C LYS A 234 28.49 8.59 -15.44
N GLU A 235 28.90 8.63 -16.69
CA GLU A 235 30.14 9.32 -17.10
C GLU A 235 30.08 10.81 -16.72
N VAL A 236 28.96 11.47 -17.02
CA VAL A 236 28.77 12.89 -16.63
C VAL A 236 28.77 13.05 -15.11
N CYS A 237 28.07 12.20 -14.38
CA CYS A 237 28.06 12.24 -12.90
C CYS A 237 29.46 12.06 -12.30
N HIS A 238 30.23 11.12 -12.83
CA HIS A 238 31.64 10.92 -12.42
C HIS A 238 32.49 12.16 -12.65
N LYS A 239 32.32 12.83 -13.80
CA LYS A 239 33.04 14.07 -14.12
C LYS A 239 32.78 15.16 -13.09
N TYR A 240 31.57 15.25 -12.54
CA TYR A 240 31.21 16.24 -11.52
C TYR A 240 31.36 15.73 -10.09
N GLY A 241 31.74 14.47 -9.88
CA GLY A 241 31.89 13.88 -8.54
C GLY A 241 30.57 13.77 -7.76
N VAL A 242 29.45 13.58 -8.47
CA VAL A 242 28.11 13.54 -7.88
C VAL A 242 27.36 12.24 -8.21
N SER A 243 26.36 11.90 -7.40
CA SER A 243 25.44 10.82 -7.71
C SER A 243 24.48 11.20 -8.86
N ILE A 244 23.85 10.20 -9.49
CA ILE A 244 22.83 10.43 -10.52
C ILE A 244 21.69 11.32 -9.99
N ASN A 245 21.26 11.07 -8.74
CA ASN A 245 20.19 11.84 -8.13
C ASN A 245 20.58 13.31 -7.93
N GLU A 246 21.76 13.58 -7.38
CA GLU A 246 22.27 14.94 -7.20
C GLU A 246 22.39 15.67 -8.52
N TYR A 247 22.90 14.99 -9.56
CA TYR A 247 23.00 15.56 -10.90
C TYR A 247 21.62 15.94 -11.47
N LEU A 248 20.65 15.02 -11.42
CA LEU A 248 19.30 15.28 -11.95
C LEU A 248 18.58 16.38 -11.18
N VAL A 249 18.70 16.41 -9.84
CA VAL A 249 18.15 17.50 -9.02
C VAL A 249 18.83 18.82 -9.38
N GLY A 250 20.15 18.84 -9.56
CA GLY A 250 20.89 20.04 -9.99
C GLY A 250 20.43 20.56 -11.35
N VAL A 251 20.27 19.67 -12.33
CA VAL A 251 19.75 20.02 -13.65
C VAL A 251 18.34 20.58 -13.57
N PHE A 252 17.46 19.95 -12.78
CA PHE A 252 16.10 20.44 -12.58
C PHE A 252 16.06 21.83 -11.97
N VAL A 253 16.80 22.06 -10.88
CA VAL A 253 16.89 23.38 -10.24
C VAL A 253 17.46 24.44 -11.21
N TYR A 254 18.47 24.07 -11.99
CA TYR A 254 19.04 24.97 -12.99
C TYR A 254 18.03 25.31 -14.09
N SER A 255 17.25 24.35 -14.55
CA SER A 255 16.18 24.59 -15.55
C SER A 255 15.12 25.57 -15.02
N VAL A 256 14.66 25.37 -13.78
CA VAL A 256 13.73 26.30 -13.12
C VAL A 256 14.34 27.71 -13.01
N TYR A 257 15.61 27.79 -12.65
CA TYR A 257 16.31 29.08 -12.58
C TYR A 257 16.35 29.78 -13.94
N GLN A 258 16.69 29.07 -15.01
CA GLN A 258 16.79 29.66 -16.36
C GLN A 258 15.41 30.13 -16.89
N GLU A 259 14.37 29.34 -16.67
CA GLU A 259 13.04 29.60 -17.25
C GLU A 259 12.18 30.56 -16.41
N CYS A 260 12.41 30.62 -15.12
CA CYS A 260 11.49 31.29 -14.20
C CYS A 260 12.11 32.46 -13.42
N LEU A 261 13.44 32.51 -13.27
CA LEU A 261 14.11 33.47 -12.39
C LEU A 261 15.14 34.34 -13.12
N LYS A 262 15.52 33.99 -14.36
CA LYS A 262 16.42 34.77 -15.20
C LYS A 262 15.62 35.57 -16.23
#